data_3e1afa05d0c6692f842e666f98572e5d
#
_entry.id   3e1afa05d0c6692f842e666f98572e5d
#
_cell.length_a   1.000
_cell.length_b   1.000
_cell.length_c   1.000
_cell.angle_alpha   90.00
_cell.angle_beta   90.00
_cell.angle_gamma   90.00
#
_symmetry.space_group_name_H-M   'P 1'
#
loop_
_entity.id
_entity.type
_entity.pdbx_description
1 polymer ?
#
loop_
_entity_poly.entity_id
_entity_poly.type
_entity_poly.pdbx_seq_one_letter_code
_entity_poly.pdbx_strand_id
1 'polypeptide(L)'
;QGVVWVGCLPKTACPPTSIDVTEMAKIAQHNPFYQEGQRIAKNHRGHAIVAVKGVSSAVERFRVLTKILAAVASSYNAVAIYQGASQLFYSRDFLLEQARLLQEGYLPVQAWIYFGFYSHENAFWCYTQGMGQFGREELEIASDRHTPRQLHEALIQFAYHYLSSHRQWNDGELVVLNEELSLIVHPRYSPTLKSDTLLLSFDS
;
A
#
# COMPACT_ATOMS: atom_id res chain seq x y z
N GLN A 1 24.96 5.27 5.38
CA GLN A 1 24.55 4.54 6.59
C GLN A 1 23.09 4.88 6.90
N GLY A 2 22.20 3.88 6.89
CA GLY A 2 20.80 4.05 7.27
C GLY A 2 20.64 4.08 8.79
N VAL A 3 19.70 4.88 9.29
CA VAL A 3 19.34 4.94 10.71
C VAL A 3 17.96 4.32 10.88
N VAL A 4 17.85 3.40 11.82
CA VAL A 4 16.57 2.81 12.26
C VAL A 4 16.25 3.35 13.64
N TRP A 5 15.02 3.84 13.80
CA TRP A 5 14.50 4.27 15.08
C TRP A 5 13.27 3.45 15.44
N VAL A 6 13.24 2.93 16.67
CA VAL A 6 12.08 2.20 17.22
C VAL A 6 11.77 2.80 18.59
N GLY A 7 10.57 3.33 18.75
CA GLY A 7 10.07 3.85 20.00
C GLY A 7 8.79 3.13 20.40
N CYS A 8 8.73 2.66 21.65
CA CYS A 8 7.53 2.05 22.22
C CYS A 8 6.89 3.02 23.22
N LEU A 9 5.61 3.29 23.04
CA LEU A 9 4.85 4.26 23.84
C LEU A 9 3.54 3.61 24.34
N PRO A 10 3.22 3.74 25.63
CA PRO A 10 1.87 3.40 26.10
C PRO A 10 0.84 4.37 25.49
N LYS A 11 -0.38 3.94 25.31
CA LYS A 11 -1.47 4.75 24.72
C LYS A 11 -1.63 6.11 25.42
N THR A 12 -1.46 6.13 26.73
CA THR A 12 -1.57 7.33 27.57
C THR A 12 -0.40 8.32 27.41
N ALA A 13 0.73 7.86 26.87
CA ALA A 13 1.93 8.72 26.67
C ALA A 13 1.98 9.31 25.24
N CYS A 14 1.00 8.98 24.41
CA CYS A 14 0.88 9.55 23.08
C CYS A 14 0.25 10.95 23.19
N PRO A 15 0.94 12.02 22.78
CA PRO A 15 0.27 13.30 22.66
C PRO A 15 -0.89 13.17 21.66
N PRO A 16 -2.02 13.86 21.88
CA PRO A 16 -3.22 13.77 21.02
C PRO A 16 -2.95 14.12 19.55
N THR A 17 -1.78 14.69 19.25
CA THR A 17 -1.37 15.15 17.91
C THR A 17 -0.55 14.13 17.11
N SER A 18 -0.12 13.00 17.70
CA SER A 18 0.83 12.10 17.01
C SER A 18 0.17 10.91 16.32
N ILE A 19 -0.96 10.42 16.82
CA ILE A 19 -1.78 9.40 16.16
C ILE A 19 -3.24 9.69 16.49
N ASP A 20 -4.01 10.12 15.50
CA ASP A 20 -5.44 10.26 15.66
C ASP A 20 -6.09 8.87 15.61
N VAL A 21 -6.48 8.38 16.80
CA VAL A 21 -7.17 7.08 16.95
C VAL A 21 -8.47 7.06 16.15
N THR A 22 -9.12 8.22 15.97
CA THR A 22 -10.35 8.34 15.19
C THR A 22 -10.07 8.15 13.70
N GLU A 23 -9.01 8.79 13.19
CA GLU A 23 -8.55 8.62 11.83
C GLU A 23 -8.11 7.18 11.56
N MET A 24 -7.28 6.63 12.42
CA MET A 24 -6.84 5.23 12.33
C MET A 24 -8.01 4.25 12.32
N ALA A 25 -9.03 4.49 13.14
CA ALA A 25 -10.23 3.65 13.18
C ALA A 25 -11.09 3.78 11.92
N LYS A 26 -11.15 4.97 11.31
CA LYS A 26 -11.79 5.18 9.99
C LYS A 26 -11.05 4.42 8.90
N ILE A 27 -9.73 4.55 8.83
CA ILE A 27 -8.90 3.81 7.86
C ILE A 27 -9.09 2.31 8.03
N ALA A 28 -9.04 1.81 9.26
CA ALA A 28 -9.25 0.39 9.55
C ALA A 28 -10.64 -0.12 9.13
N GLN A 29 -11.67 0.74 9.18
CA GLN A 29 -13.03 0.40 8.74
C GLN A 29 -13.12 0.19 7.23
N HIS A 30 -12.30 0.88 6.45
CA HIS A 30 -12.31 0.77 5.00
C HIS A 30 -11.50 -0.43 4.46
N ASN A 31 -10.82 -1.18 5.34
CA ASN A 31 -10.14 -2.41 4.92
C ASN A 31 -11.09 -3.61 4.95
N PRO A 32 -11.58 -4.09 3.78
CA PRO A 32 -12.53 -5.21 3.72
C PRO A 32 -11.91 -6.54 4.17
N PHE A 33 -10.58 -6.63 4.17
CA PHE A 33 -9.84 -7.85 4.53
C PHE A 33 -9.49 -7.93 6.02
N TYR A 34 -9.79 -6.89 6.82
CA TYR A 34 -9.49 -6.86 8.24
C TYR A 34 -10.66 -6.30 9.05
N GLN A 35 -11.74 -7.07 9.15
CA GLN A 35 -13.00 -6.67 9.78
C GLN A 35 -12.86 -6.26 11.26
N GLU A 36 -11.91 -6.84 12.00
CA GLU A 36 -11.62 -6.46 13.38
C GLU A 36 -10.81 -5.16 13.54
N GLY A 37 -10.29 -4.64 12.45
CA GLY A 37 -9.35 -3.52 12.46
C GLY A 37 -9.84 -2.31 13.24
N GLN A 38 -11.10 -1.90 13.05
CA GLN A 38 -11.67 -0.77 13.75
C GLN A 38 -11.73 -0.98 15.28
N ARG A 39 -12.11 -2.19 15.73
CA ARG A 39 -12.15 -2.54 17.15
C ARG A 39 -10.75 -2.52 17.76
N ILE A 40 -9.76 -3.04 17.04
CA ILE A 40 -8.36 -3.06 17.46
C ILE A 40 -7.81 -1.63 17.54
N ALA A 41 -8.05 -0.81 16.52
CA ALA A 41 -7.61 0.58 16.48
C ALA A 41 -8.13 1.38 17.69
N LYS A 42 -9.40 1.19 18.08
CA LYS A 42 -10.00 1.86 19.23
C LYS A 42 -9.48 1.36 20.58
N ASN A 43 -9.15 0.07 20.70
CA ASN A 43 -8.90 -0.60 21.99
C ASN A 43 -7.43 -0.97 22.23
N HIS A 44 -6.48 -0.58 21.37
CA HIS A 44 -5.07 -0.85 21.60
C HIS A 44 -4.56 -0.20 22.90
N ARG A 45 -3.59 -0.82 23.55
CA ARG A 45 -3.06 -0.38 24.86
C ARG A 45 -1.76 0.41 24.75
N GLY A 46 -1.06 0.25 23.64
CA GLY A 46 0.18 0.95 23.35
C GLY A 46 0.52 0.77 21.89
N HIS A 47 1.54 1.49 21.43
CA HIS A 47 2.02 1.39 20.06
C HIS A 47 3.54 1.52 20.02
N ALA A 48 4.13 0.98 18.96
CA ALA A 48 5.52 1.23 18.61
C ALA A 48 5.56 2.04 17.32
N ILE A 49 6.45 3.02 17.26
CA ILE A 49 6.75 3.77 16.03
C ILE A 49 8.06 3.24 15.47
N VAL A 50 8.05 2.86 14.21
CA VAL A 50 9.24 2.41 13.49
C VAL A 50 9.49 3.35 12.33
N ALA A 51 10.69 3.90 12.25
CA ALA A 51 11.12 4.77 11.16
C ALA A 51 12.47 4.36 10.61
N VAL A 52 12.64 4.44 9.29
CA VAL A 52 13.89 4.15 8.58
C VAL A 52 14.28 5.39 7.77
N LYS A 53 15.51 5.87 7.97
CA LYS A 53 16.09 7.02 7.25
C LYS A 53 17.46 6.66 6.67
N GLY A 54 17.94 7.46 5.72
CA GLY A 54 19.30 7.36 5.17
C GLY A 54 19.51 6.21 4.18
N VAL A 55 18.43 5.59 3.71
CA VAL A 55 18.48 4.62 2.60
C VAL A 55 18.10 5.36 1.32
N SER A 56 18.95 5.33 0.31
CA SER A 56 18.82 6.12 -0.93
C SER A 56 17.62 5.72 -1.77
N SER A 57 17.40 4.42 -1.95
CA SER A 57 16.26 3.89 -2.69
C SER A 57 15.03 3.77 -1.79
N ALA A 58 13.89 4.30 -2.25
CA ALA A 58 12.62 4.15 -1.55
C ALA A 58 12.22 2.67 -1.41
N VAL A 59 12.37 1.87 -2.45
CA VAL A 59 12.08 0.44 -2.42
C VAL A 59 12.94 -0.26 -1.37
N GLU A 60 14.25 -0.01 -1.34
CA GLU A 60 15.13 -0.60 -0.34
C GLU A 60 14.81 -0.13 1.09
N ARG A 61 14.41 1.12 1.26
CA ARG A 61 13.93 1.63 2.54
C ARG A 61 12.70 0.87 3.04
N PHE A 62 11.74 0.58 2.16
CA PHE A 62 10.55 -0.19 2.49
C PHE A 62 10.83 -1.68 2.72
N ARG A 63 11.82 -2.26 2.01
CA ARG A 63 12.32 -3.61 2.30
C ARG A 63 12.87 -3.72 3.72
N VAL A 64 13.72 -2.77 4.12
CA VAL A 64 14.29 -2.69 5.47
C VAL A 64 13.18 -2.46 6.50
N LEU A 65 12.26 -1.53 6.23
CA LEU A 65 11.13 -1.23 7.13
C LEU A 65 10.27 -2.48 7.37
N THR A 66 9.93 -3.24 6.32
CA THR A 66 9.13 -4.46 6.43
C THR A 66 9.80 -5.51 7.31
N LYS A 67 11.11 -5.74 7.14
CA LYS A 67 11.88 -6.69 7.97
C LYS A 67 11.89 -6.29 9.43
N ILE A 68 12.07 -4.99 9.72
CA ILE A 68 12.10 -4.47 11.09
C ILE A 68 10.70 -4.52 11.71
N LEU A 69 9.67 -4.13 10.97
CA LEU A 69 8.28 -4.23 11.43
C LEU A 69 7.92 -5.67 11.79
N ALA A 70 8.30 -6.65 10.97
CA ALA A 70 8.06 -8.07 11.24
C ALA A 70 8.78 -8.53 12.51
N ALA A 71 10.03 -8.13 12.72
CA ALA A 71 10.79 -8.45 13.93
C ALA A 71 10.16 -7.80 15.18
N VAL A 72 9.82 -6.52 15.11
CA VAL A 72 9.16 -5.79 16.21
C VAL A 72 7.79 -6.40 16.51
N ALA A 73 6.98 -6.66 15.48
CA ALA A 73 5.65 -7.23 15.65
C ALA A 73 5.69 -8.62 16.29
N SER A 74 6.71 -9.41 15.99
CA SER A 74 6.93 -10.73 16.60
C SER A 74 7.38 -10.62 18.06
N SER A 75 8.29 -9.68 18.35
CA SER A 75 8.88 -9.53 19.70
C SER A 75 7.93 -8.93 20.72
N TYR A 76 7.06 -7.98 20.28
CA TYR A 76 6.15 -7.24 21.17
C TYR A 76 4.69 -7.69 21.09
N ASN A 77 4.43 -8.82 20.44
CA ASN A 77 3.10 -9.36 20.26
C ASN A 77 2.10 -8.31 19.71
N ALA A 78 2.54 -7.55 18.72
CA ALA A 78 1.71 -6.57 18.05
C ALA A 78 0.47 -7.25 17.42
N VAL A 79 -0.63 -6.55 17.37
CA VAL A 79 -1.91 -7.08 16.82
C VAL A 79 -2.22 -6.50 15.43
N ALA A 80 -1.73 -5.30 15.15
CA ALA A 80 -1.95 -4.61 13.88
C ALA A 80 -0.81 -3.66 13.55
N ILE A 81 -0.76 -3.27 12.28
CA ILE A 81 0.16 -2.27 11.72
C ILE A 81 -0.66 -1.15 11.11
N TYR A 82 -0.22 0.08 11.35
CA TYR A 82 -0.77 1.29 10.75
C TYR A 82 0.31 2.05 9.97
N GLN A 83 0.01 2.40 8.72
CA GLN A 83 0.84 3.25 7.88
C GLN A 83 0.03 4.44 7.41
N GLY A 84 0.19 5.59 8.05
CA GLY A 84 -0.63 6.78 7.78
C GLY A 84 -0.48 7.31 6.36
N ALA A 85 0.73 7.34 5.81
CA ALA A 85 0.99 7.87 4.47
C ALA A 85 0.30 7.09 3.34
N SER A 86 0.13 5.78 3.49
CA SER A 86 -0.61 4.93 2.54
C SER A 86 -2.04 4.64 3.00
N GLN A 87 -2.46 5.15 4.16
CA GLN A 87 -3.74 4.84 4.77
C GLN A 87 -4.00 3.32 4.92
N LEU A 88 -2.96 2.58 5.29
CA LEU A 88 -3.02 1.14 5.47
C LEU A 88 -3.19 0.80 6.95
N PHE A 89 -4.13 -0.11 7.22
CA PHE A 89 -4.30 -0.76 8.52
C PHE A 89 -4.54 -2.25 8.30
N TYR A 90 -3.63 -3.08 8.77
CA TYR A 90 -3.70 -4.53 8.54
C TYR A 90 -3.19 -5.33 9.74
N SER A 91 -3.47 -6.64 9.76
CA SER A 91 -3.11 -7.53 10.84
C SER A 91 -1.61 -7.82 10.89
N ARG A 92 -1.15 -8.24 12.08
CA ARG A 92 0.20 -8.80 12.25
C ARG A 92 0.46 -9.97 11.31
N ASP A 93 -0.49 -10.89 11.21
CA ASP A 93 -0.30 -12.12 10.42
C ASP A 93 -0.13 -11.80 8.94
N PHE A 94 -0.88 -10.81 8.42
CA PHE A 94 -0.66 -10.31 7.07
C PHE A 94 0.75 -9.73 6.91
N LEU A 95 1.25 -8.92 7.86
CA LEU A 95 2.63 -8.41 7.80
C LEU A 95 3.65 -9.55 7.74
N LEU A 96 3.50 -10.58 8.58
CA LEU A 96 4.45 -11.69 8.64
C LEU A 96 4.47 -12.48 7.32
N GLU A 97 3.32 -12.69 6.70
CA GLU A 97 3.22 -13.29 5.37
C GLU A 97 3.90 -12.42 4.31
N GLN A 98 3.68 -11.11 4.31
CA GLN A 98 4.33 -10.19 3.40
C GLN A 98 5.86 -10.13 3.60
N ALA A 99 6.32 -10.25 4.83
CA ALA A 99 7.74 -10.33 5.14
C ALA A 99 8.37 -11.65 4.66
N ARG A 100 7.62 -12.76 4.68
CA ARG A 100 8.02 -14.04 4.10
C ARG A 100 8.20 -13.93 2.58
N LEU A 101 7.20 -13.36 1.87
CA LEU A 101 7.30 -13.11 0.43
C LEU A 101 8.53 -12.24 0.09
N LEU A 102 8.83 -11.24 0.92
CA LEU A 102 10.01 -10.42 0.74
C LEU A 102 11.33 -11.22 0.87
N GLN A 103 11.39 -12.23 1.75
CA GLN A 103 12.55 -13.12 1.86
C GLN A 103 12.71 -14.01 0.62
N GLU A 104 11.63 -14.35 -0.04
CA GLU A 104 11.59 -15.10 -1.31
C GLU A 104 11.91 -14.22 -2.53
N GLY A 105 12.15 -12.92 -2.32
CA GLY A 105 12.53 -11.98 -3.37
C GLY A 105 11.38 -11.15 -3.95
N TYR A 106 10.13 -11.37 -3.52
CA TYR A 106 8.97 -10.61 -3.99
C TYR A 106 8.81 -9.29 -3.24
N LEU A 107 8.38 -8.24 -3.94
CA LEU A 107 8.00 -6.97 -3.30
C LEU A 107 6.60 -7.10 -2.67
N PRO A 108 6.45 -6.85 -1.37
CA PRO A 108 5.16 -6.93 -0.71
C PRO A 108 4.33 -5.66 -0.94
N VAL A 109 3.97 -5.38 -2.19
CA VAL A 109 3.32 -4.12 -2.61
C VAL A 109 2.01 -3.87 -1.86
N GLN A 110 1.28 -4.92 -1.50
CA GLN A 110 0.03 -4.82 -0.74
C GLN A 110 0.23 -4.40 0.73
N ALA A 111 1.44 -4.55 1.27
CA ALA A 111 1.79 -4.03 2.58
C ALA A 111 2.32 -2.59 2.52
N TRP A 112 2.60 -2.06 1.33
CA TRP A 112 3.20 -0.75 1.12
C TRP A 112 2.24 0.28 0.54
N ILE A 113 1.25 -0.19 -0.24
CA ILE A 113 0.35 0.60 -1.07
C ILE A 113 -1.07 0.16 -0.77
N TYR A 114 -1.98 1.12 -0.60
CA TYR A 114 -3.41 0.85 -0.50
C TYR A 114 -4.00 0.69 -1.90
N PHE A 115 -4.89 -0.29 -2.05
CA PHE A 115 -5.67 -0.55 -3.25
C PHE A 115 -7.14 -0.33 -2.92
N GLY A 116 -7.71 0.74 -3.44
CA GLY A 116 -9.09 1.13 -3.21
C GLY A 116 -9.99 0.88 -4.41
N PHE A 117 -11.30 0.92 -4.18
CA PHE A 117 -12.31 0.75 -5.21
C PHE A 117 -13.36 1.85 -5.15
N TYR A 118 -13.88 2.22 -6.30
CA TYR A 118 -15.09 3.00 -6.43
C TYR A 118 -15.83 2.62 -7.72
N SER A 119 -17.10 3.04 -7.84
CA SER A 119 -17.88 2.86 -9.06
C SER A 119 -18.21 4.22 -9.64
N HIS A 120 -18.05 4.37 -10.94
CA HIS A 120 -18.36 5.57 -11.68
C HIS A 120 -18.81 5.21 -13.10
N GLU A 121 -19.91 5.81 -13.61
CA GLU A 121 -20.44 5.62 -14.97
C GLU A 121 -20.59 4.15 -15.41
N ASN A 122 -21.15 3.31 -14.53
CA ASN A 122 -21.36 1.88 -14.73
C ASN A 122 -20.07 1.03 -14.83
N ALA A 123 -18.91 1.60 -14.58
CA ALA A 123 -17.63 0.88 -14.50
C ALA A 123 -17.16 0.74 -13.06
N PHE A 124 -16.44 -0.34 -12.79
CA PHE A 124 -15.64 -0.49 -11.58
C PHE A 124 -14.28 0.15 -11.80
N TRP A 125 -13.83 0.85 -10.78
CA TRP A 125 -12.51 1.47 -10.73
C TRP A 125 -11.72 0.90 -9.56
N CYS A 126 -10.46 0.59 -9.81
CA CYS A 126 -9.49 0.29 -8.77
C CYS A 126 -8.35 1.32 -8.86
N TYR A 127 -7.84 1.76 -7.71
CA TYR A 127 -6.79 2.77 -7.63
C TYR A 127 -5.80 2.47 -6.52
N THR A 128 -4.62 3.08 -6.61
CA THR A 128 -3.61 3.01 -5.55
C THR A 128 -3.59 4.29 -4.72
N GLN A 129 -3.08 4.17 -3.49
CA GLN A 129 -2.67 5.30 -2.66
C GLN A 129 -1.39 4.93 -1.91
N GLY A 130 -0.35 5.76 -2.09
CA GLY A 130 0.95 5.54 -1.48
C GLY A 130 2.11 5.37 -2.44
N MET A 131 1.86 5.38 -3.76
CA MET A 131 2.91 5.33 -4.79
C MET A 131 3.85 6.53 -4.70
N GLY A 132 3.36 7.69 -4.29
CA GLY A 132 4.14 8.91 -4.07
C GLY A 132 5.31 8.72 -3.10
N GLN A 133 5.26 7.77 -2.15
CA GLN A 133 6.36 7.43 -1.25
C GLN A 133 7.57 6.83 -1.99
N PHE A 134 7.34 6.32 -3.19
CA PHE A 134 8.35 5.78 -4.09
C PHE A 134 8.75 6.75 -5.19
N GLY A 135 8.21 7.98 -5.18
CA GLY A 135 8.40 8.98 -6.25
C GLY A 135 7.73 8.55 -7.56
N ARG A 136 6.58 7.87 -7.45
CA ARG A 136 5.79 7.37 -8.57
C ARG A 136 4.39 7.96 -8.53
N GLU A 137 3.77 8.05 -9.70
CA GLU A 137 2.37 8.43 -9.87
C GLU A 137 1.46 7.33 -9.31
N GLU A 138 0.30 7.72 -8.77
CA GLU A 138 -0.74 6.77 -8.40
C GLU A 138 -1.30 6.09 -9.66
N LEU A 139 -1.81 4.89 -9.48
CA LEU A 139 -2.34 4.05 -10.55
C LEU A 139 -3.87 4.01 -10.47
N GLU A 140 -4.52 4.00 -11.63
CA GLU A 140 -5.94 3.75 -11.77
C GLU A 140 -6.17 2.73 -12.88
N ILE A 141 -7.15 1.86 -12.70
CA ILE A 141 -7.64 0.94 -13.74
C ILE A 141 -9.16 0.90 -13.69
N ALA A 142 -9.81 0.92 -14.85
CA ALA A 142 -11.27 0.88 -14.93
C ALA A 142 -11.74 -0.10 -15.99
N SER A 143 -12.87 -0.74 -15.73
CA SER A 143 -13.56 -1.56 -16.72
C SER A 143 -15.02 -1.79 -16.36
N ASP A 144 -15.86 -1.89 -17.37
CA ASP A 144 -17.25 -2.35 -17.31
C ASP A 144 -17.38 -3.86 -17.59
N ARG A 145 -16.30 -4.51 -18.03
CA ARG A 145 -16.27 -5.92 -18.45
C ARG A 145 -15.56 -6.83 -17.44
N HIS A 146 -14.68 -6.26 -16.60
CA HIS A 146 -13.90 -7.02 -15.65
C HIS A 146 -14.45 -6.86 -14.23
N THR A 147 -14.35 -7.95 -13.46
CA THR A 147 -14.75 -7.93 -12.04
C THR A 147 -13.80 -7.08 -11.20
N PRO A 148 -14.23 -6.55 -10.05
CA PRO A 148 -13.34 -5.84 -9.12
C PRO A 148 -12.10 -6.65 -8.72
N ARG A 149 -12.24 -7.98 -8.62
CA ARG A 149 -11.11 -8.86 -8.33
C ARG A 149 -10.07 -8.86 -9.44
N GLN A 150 -10.49 -8.95 -10.71
CA GLN A 150 -9.59 -8.92 -11.86
C GLN A 150 -8.88 -7.58 -11.97
N LEU A 151 -9.59 -6.46 -11.73
CA LEU A 151 -8.97 -5.12 -11.68
C LEU A 151 -7.91 -5.04 -10.59
N HIS A 152 -8.20 -5.56 -9.40
CA HIS A 152 -7.28 -5.58 -8.28
C HIS A 152 -6.01 -6.39 -8.58
N GLU A 153 -6.19 -7.61 -9.12
CA GLU A 153 -5.08 -8.47 -9.49
C GLU A 153 -4.19 -7.84 -10.56
N ALA A 154 -4.78 -7.23 -11.59
CA ALA A 154 -4.06 -6.51 -12.63
C ALA A 154 -3.28 -5.30 -12.07
N LEU A 155 -3.91 -4.52 -11.19
CA LEU A 155 -3.30 -3.34 -10.59
C LEU A 155 -2.13 -3.70 -9.66
N ILE A 156 -2.25 -4.79 -8.89
CA ILE A 156 -1.15 -5.32 -8.06
C ILE A 156 0.04 -5.74 -8.92
N GLN A 157 -0.20 -6.47 -10.01
CA GLN A 157 0.86 -6.92 -10.91
C GLN A 157 1.56 -5.73 -11.56
N PHE A 158 0.81 -4.72 -12.01
CA PHE A 158 1.39 -3.51 -12.57
C PHE A 158 2.17 -2.72 -11.51
N ALA A 159 1.63 -2.53 -10.30
CA ALA A 159 2.33 -1.85 -9.22
C ALA A 159 3.66 -2.54 -8.85
N TYR A 160 3.67 -3.87 -8.82
CA TYR A 160 4.89 -4.66 -8.63
C TYR A 160 5.90 -4.40 -9.74
N HIS A 161 5.47 -4.47 -10.99
CA HIS A 161 6.32 -4.21 -12.16
C HIS A 161 6.86 -2.78 -12.14
N TYR A 162 6.00 -1.79 -11.84
CA TYR A 162 6.35 -0.37 -11.80
C TYR A 162 7.36 -0.04 -10.71
N LEU A 163 7.26 -0.64 -9.52
CA LEU A 163 8.23 -0.46 -8.45
C LEU A 163 9.54 -1.23 -8.67
N SER A 164 9.49 -2.32 -9.44
CA SER A 164 10.66 -3.12 -9.79
C SER A 164 11.47 -2.48 -10.93
N SER A 165 10.85 -1.63 -11.73
CA SER A 165 11.46 -0.95 -12.87
C SER A 165 11.81 0.51 -12.52
N HIS A 166 12.85 1.06 -13.15
CA HIS A 166 13.16 2.49 -13.10
C HIS A 166 12.60 3.26 -14.30
N ARG A 167 11.63 2.67 -14.98
CA ARG A 167 11.10 3.18 -16.24
C ARG A 167 10.02 4.24 -16.01
N GLN A 168 9.99 5.24 -16.86
CA GLN A 168 8.84 6.13 -17.08
C GLN A 168 8.03 5.60 -18.26
N TRP A 169 6.74 5.85 -18.26
CA TRP A 169 5.82 5.35 -19.27
C TRP A 169 5.28 6.49 -20.12
N ASN A 170 5.18 6.26 -21.43
CA ASN A 170 4.57 7.19 -22.37
C ASN A 170 3.09 6.85 -22.59
N ASP A 171 2.32 7.83 -23.06
CA ASP A 171 0.94 7.62 -23.43
C ASP A 171 0.80 6.59 -24.55
N GLY A 172 -0.14 5.67 -24.40
CA GLY A 172 -0.39 4.58 -25.32
C GLY A 172 0.64 3.43 -25.29
N GLU A 173 1.56 3.43 -24.33
CA GLU A 173 2.58 2.39 -24.23
C GLU A 173 1.99 1.08 -23.71
N LEU A 174 2.24 -0.02 -24.45
CA LEU A 174 1.84 -1.37 -24.07
C LEU A 174 2.83 -1.99 -23.09
N VAL A 175 2.30 -2.52 -21.99
CA VAL A 175 3.06 -3.21 -20.96
C VAL A 175 2.57 -4.65 -20.85
N VAL A 176 3.40 -5.59 -21.27
CA VAL A 176 3.14 -7.02 -21.12
C VAL A 176 3.62 -7.45 -19.74
N LEU A 177 2.71 -7.85 -18.87
CA LEU A 177 3.00 -8.29 -17.51
C LEU A 177 3.22 -9.82 -17.44
N ASN A 178 2.44 -10.56 -18.23
CA ASN A 178 2.58 -12.01 -18.43
C ASN A 178 1.86 -12.43 -19.71
N GLU A 179 1.74 -13.75 -19.97
CA GLU A 179 1.10 -14.30 -21.18
C GLU A 179 -0.39 -13.94 -21.31
N GLU A 180 -1.09 -13.66 -20.19
CA GLU A 180 -2.52 -13.42 -20.14
C GLU A 180 -2.88 -11.96 -19.87
N LEU A 181 -1.91 -11.12 -19.47
CA LEU A 181 -2.16 -9.76 -19.03
C LEU A 181 -1.21 -8.76 -19.70
N SER A 182 -1.81 -7.94 -20.55
CA SER A 182 -1.19 -6.76 -21.12
C SER A 182 -2.05 -5.53 -20.83
N LEU A 183 -1.41 -4.42 -20.50
CA LEU A 183 -2.07 -3.17 -20.17
C LEU A 183 -1.48 -2.02 -21.01
N ILE A 184 -2.33 -1.08 -21.37
CA ILE A 184 -1.92 0.17 -22.04
C ILE A 184 -1.91 1.28 -20.98
N VAL A 185 -0.86 2.08 -20.98
CA VAL A 185 -0.65 3.15 -19.99
C VAL A 185 -1.05 4.50 -20.55
N HIS A 186 -1.81 5.27 -19.80
CA HIS A 186 -2.27 6.62 -20.16
C HIS A 186 -1.98 7.60 -19.00
N PRO A 187 -0.88 8.36 -19.05
CA PRO A 187 -0.62 9.42 -18.07
C PRO A 187 -1.73 10.49 -18.14
N ARG A 188 -2.32 10.84 -16.98
CA ARG A 188 -3.38 11.84 -16.92
C ARG A 188 -3.49 12.48 -15.53
N TYR A 189 -4.22 13.57 -15.42
CA TYR A 189 -4.70 14.07 -14.13
C TYR A 189 -5.99 13.36 -13.74
N SER A 190 -6.05 12.81 -12.52
CA SER A 190 -7.26 12.20 -11.96
C SER A 190 -8.07 13.23 -11.16
N PRO A 191 -9.31 13.55 -11.55
CA PRO A 191 -10.17 14.41 -10.75
C PRO A 191 -10.56 13.79 -9.40
N THR A 192 -10.62 12.46 -9.35
CA THR A 192 -11.00 11.71 -8.14
C THR A 192 -9.89 11.71 -7.11
N LEU A 193 -8.65 11.40 -7.54
CA LEU A 193 -7.47 11.37 -6.66
C LEU A 193 -6.83 12.76 -6.50
N LYS A 194 -7.21 13.74 -7.33
CA LYS A 194 -6.66 15.11 -7.37
C LYS A 194 -5.14 15.14 -7.52
N SER A 195 -4.62 14.25 -8.34
CA SER A 195 -3.18 14.10 -8.62
C SER A 195 -2.95 13.57 -10.03
N ASP A 196 -1.71 13.66 -10.50
CA ASP A 196 -1.28 12.97 -11.70
C ASP A 196 -1.27 11.46 -11.44
N THR A 197 -1.77 10.69 -12.40
CA THR A 197 -1.94 9.23 -12.32
C THR A 197 -1.56 8.58 -13.64
N LEU A 198 -1.29 7.28 -13.59
CA LEU A 198 -1.30 6.42 -14.77
C LEU A 198 -2.62 5.67 -14.81
N LEU A 199 -3.48 6.00 -15.78
CA LEU A 199 -4.67 5.20 -16.07
C LEU A 199 -4.24 4.00 -16.91
N LEU A 200 -4.65 2.82 -16.48
CA LEU A 200 -4.40 1.57 -17.16
C LEU A 200 -5.67 1.07 -17.84
N SER A 201 -5.54 0.59 -19.06
CA SER A 201 -6.61 -0.11 -19.77
C SER A 201 -6.13 -1.47 -20.24
N PHE A 202 -7.03 -2.45 -20.32
CA PHE A 202 -6.70 -3.74 -20.89
C PHE A 202 -6.46 -3.61 -22.39
N ASP A 203 -5.46 -4.31 -22.89
CA ASP A 203 -5.26 -4.50 -24.33
C ASP A 203 -6.42 -5.38 -24.85
N SER A 204 -7.12 -4.92 -25.89
CA SER A 204 -8.41 -5.46 -26.37
C SER A 204 -8.24 -6.73 -27.17
#